data_92a56def2937296c289591d014317d38
#
_entry.id   92a56def2937296c289591d014317d38
#
_cell.length_a   1.000
_cell.length_b   1.000
_cell.length_c   1.000
_cell.angle_alpha   90.00
_cell.angle_beta   90.00
_cell.angle_gamma   90.00
#
_symmetry.space_group_name_H-M   'P 1'
#
loop_
_entity.id
_entity.type
_entity.pdbx_description
1 polymer ?
#
loop_
_entity_poly.entity_id
_entity_poly.type
_entity_poly.pdbx_seq_one_letter_code
_entity_poly.pdbx_strand_id
1 'polypeptide(L)'
;MDETQTPRRGGSTRWIPGDNIAAVPSLPPEHEVDNVEPKNKWRFFLYSAIGSFAFFVPFTVGEKNTILLDHIVGWLQSSLASALPYITLVMITAGAVYQFATGKWREDKARAVFAFLSALAVVLCAMLVFNFGPAFLFDERLGPFILNKLVIPVGLLIPVGAVFLGLLVGFGLMEFIGVMVQRFMRPVYRTPGKSAVDAVASFLGSYSLGLLITNRVYRTGGYTAREASIIAAGFSTASATFMVVVARTLDLMHIWGVYFAVTLIVCFLVTVVIVRIPPLSTIPDDYYPGATPQPEERVEGNLIAAAWKEAKAFLAQAESLPKTIWRNFKDGVIMTIQVIPGIMAVGIIGLALAFYTPAFKILGALFFPLAWVFQLPDPWLASEAFAIGLSELFLPATLAAGNESDVLRFTVGVVSISQVFFFSSMIPAVLATDIPLKISHMVIIWFQRVVLSIILTVPIAYLIF
;
A
#
# COMPACT_ATOMS: atom_id res chain seq x y z
N MET A 1 0.46 30.27 54.21
CA MET A 1 -0.22 28.98 54.12
C MET A 1 -0.07 28.52 52.69
N ASP A 2 0.78 27.57 52.58
CA ASP A 2 1.39 27.09 51.32
C ASP A 2 0.58 25.87 50.85
N GLU A 3 -0.05 25.90 49.68
CA GLU A 3 -0.67 24.73 49.09
C GLU A 3 0.12 24.33 47.85
N THR A 4 1.00 23.40 48.08
CA THR A 4 1.74 22.64 47.06
C THR A 4 0.78 21.77 46.22
N GLN A 5 0.57 22.13 44.97
CA GLN A 5 -0.10 21.25 43.99
C GLN A 5 0.91 20.24 43.46
N THR A 6 0.71 18.98 43.82
CA THR A 6 1.38 17.80 43.25
C THR A 6 0.92 17.57 41.84
N PRO A 7 1.80 17.27 40.86
CA PRO A 7 1.39 16.93 39.52
C PRO A 7 0.80 15.50 39.49
N ARG A 8 -0.42 15.36 38.97
CA ARG A 8 -1.06 14.07 38.70
C ARG A 8 -0.26 13.30 37.65
N ARG A 9 0.43 12.26 38.08
CA ARG A 9 0.88 11.18 37.21
C ARG A 9 -0.35 10.39 36.68
N GLY A 10 -0.41 10.16 35.38
CA GLY A 10 -1.39 9.23 34.81
C GLY A 10 -1.83 9.55 33.40
N GLY A 11 -0.91 9.88 32.50
CA GLY A 11 -1.15 9.76 31.06
C GLY A 11 -0.60 8.41 30.60
N SER A 12 -1.47 7.41 30.44
CA SER A 12 -1.09 6.17 29.75
C SER A 12 -0.71 6.55 28.31
N THR A 13 0.56 6.51 28.00
CA THR A 13 1.06 6.56 26.63
C THR A 13 0.47 5.36 25.88
N ARG A 14 -0.62 5.58 25.18
CA ARG A 14 -1.16 4.61 24.23
C ARG A 14 -0.14 4.41 23.12
N TRP A 15 0.57 3.29 23.15
CA TRP A 15 1.51 2.93 22.11
C TRP A 15 0.73 2.65 20.82
N ILE A 16 1.09 3.32 19.72
CA ILE A 16 0.49 3.15 18.38
C ILE A 16 1.35 2.12 17.62
N PRO A 17 0.75 1.18 16.86
CA PRO A 17 1.51 0.28 16.00
C PRO A 17 2.29 1.09 14.97
N GLY A 18 3.59 1.12 15.10
CA GLY A 18 4.50 1.93 14.27
C GLY A 18 5.60 2.63 15.06
N ASP A 19 5.55 2.65 16.41
CA ASP A 19 6.59 3.28 17.23
C ASP A 19 7.99 2.69 17.05
N ASN A 20 8.10 1.52 16.40
CA ASN A 20 9.36 0.88 16.01
C ASN A 20 9.64 0.92 14.49
N ILE A 21 8.74 1.48 13.66
CA ILE A 21 9.11 1.88 12.32
C ILE A 21 9.94 3.15 12.52
N ALA A 22 11.21 3.11 12.12
CA ALA A 22 12.13 4.21 12.32
C ALA A 22 11.44 5.53 11.99
N ALA A 23 11.42 6.43 12.97
CA ALA A 23 10.78 7.73 12.82
C ALA A 23 11.26 8.34 11.51
N VAL A 24 10.33 8.68 10.62
CA VAL A 24 10.66 9.62 9.54
C VAL A 24 11.26 10.82 10.27
N PRO A 25 12.51 11.21 9.96
CA PRO A 25 13.13 12.33 10.63
C PRO A 25 12.14 13.50 10.57
N SER A 26 11.80 14.07 11.72
CA SER A 26 11.01 15.30 11.75
C SER A 26 11.79 16.32 10.95
N LEU A 27 11.16 16.93 9.95
CA LEU A 27 11.76 18.09 9.28
C LEU A 27 12.20 19.08 10.35
N PRO A 28 13.43 19.60 10.30
CA PRO A 28 13.86 20.62 11.23
C PRO A 28 12.93 21.83 11.13
N PRO A 29 12.74 22.61 12.21
CA PRO A 29 11.99 23.84 12.15
C PRO A 29 12.57 24.76 11.06
N GLU A 30 11.72 25.44 10.31
CA GLU A 30 12.06 26.17 9.06
C GLU A 30 13.26 27.11 9.19
N HIS A 31 13.53 27.66 10.37
CA HIS A 31 14.66 28.54 10.63
C HIS A 31 16.05 27.86 10.61
N GLU A 32 16.14 26.53 10.71
CA GLU A 32 17.42 25.81 10.65
C GLU A 32 17.77 25.32 9.23
N VAL A 33 16.82 25.36 8.28
CA VAL A 33 16.99 24.79 6.92
C VAL A 33 17.82 25.71 6.00
N ASP A 34 17.97 26.99 6.33
CA ASP A 34 18.53 27.99 5.41
C ASP A 34 20.03 27.83 5.09
N ASN A 35 20.80 27.13 5.91
CA ASN A 35 22.26 27.04 5.78
C ASN A 35 22.86 25.63 5.73
N VAL A 36 22.04 24.57 5.56
CA VAL A 36 22.55 23.20 5.54
C VAL A 36 22.97 22.80 4.15
N GLU A 37 24.29 22.78 3.87
CA GLU A 37 24.85 22.21 2.67
C GLU A 37 25.34 20.77 2.91
N PRO A 38 24.70 19.75 2.31
CA PRO A 38 25.16 18.38 2.44
C PRO A 38 26.51 18.22 1.73
N LYS A 39 27.50 17.67 2.41
CA LYS A 39 28.85 17.43 1.87
C LYS A 39 28.86 16.52 0.63
N ASN A 40 27.79 15.74 0.40
CA ASN A 40 27.74 14.69 -0.61
C ASN A 40 26.44 14.74 -1.45
N LYS A 41 26.20 15.83 -2.19
CA LYS A 41 25.02 16.03 -3.07
C LYS A 41 24.86 14.91 -4.12
N TRP A 42 25.95 14.26 -4.55
CA TRP A 42 25.93 13.15 -5.50
C TRP A 42 25.12 11.94 -5.01
N ARG A 43 24.98 11.76 -3.67
CA ARG A 43 24.21 10.67 -3.06
C ARG A 43 22.72 10.73 -3.46
N PHE A 44 22.15 11.94 -3.51
CA PHE A 44 20.79 12.15 -4.00
C PHE A 44 20.63 11.57 -5.42
N PHE A 45 21.50 12.00 -6.36
CA PHE A 45 21.36 11.58 -7.76
C PHE A 45 21.66 10.09 -7.93
N LEU A 46 22.74 9.59 -7.39
CA LEU A 46 23.17 8.20 -7.59
C LEU A 46 22.18 7.21 -6.97
N TYR A 47 21.81 7.41 -5.71
CA TYR A 47 20.94 6.44 -5.02
C TYR A 47 19.49 6.51 -5.50
N SER A 48 18.98 7.69 -5.79
CA SER A 48 17.67 7.84 -6.42
C SER A 48 17.66 7.24 -7.83
N ALA A 49 18.73 7.38 -8.60
CA ALA A 49 18.86 6.76 -9.92
C ALA A 49 18.89 5.22 -9.82
N ILE A 50 19.65 4.65 -8.88
CA ILE A 50 19.69 3.19 -8.65
C ILE A 50 18.29 2.68 -8.22
N GLY A 51 17.64 3.36 -7.29
CA GLY A 51 16.27 3.01 -6.86
C GLY A 51 15.28 3.10 -8.01
N SER A 52 15.31 4.18 -8.78
CA SER A 52 14.45 4.37 -9.96
C SER A 52 14.73 3.32 -11.04
N PHE A 53 15.97 3.00 -11.31
CA PHE A 53 16.34 1.94 -12.26
C PHE A 53 15.76 0.59 -11.83
N ALA A 54 15.87 0.25 -10.55
CA ALA A 54 15.40 -1.03 -10.03
C ALA A 54 13.89 -1.23 -10.17
N PHE A 55 13.10 -0.15 -10.07
CA PHE A 55 11.64 -0.21 -10.14
C PHE A 55 11.06 0.05 -11.53
N PHE A 56 11.71 0.87 -12.35
CA PHE A 56 11.05 1.42 -13.53
C PHE A 56 11.71 1.10 -14.86
N VAL A 57 12.97 0.63 -14.86
CA VAL A 57 13.68 0.37 -16.10
C VAL A 57 13.73 -1.14 -16.39
N PRO A 58 12.92 -1.63 -17.35
CA PRO A 58 13.03 -3.01 -17.79
C PRO A 58 14.30 -3.24 -18.61
N PHE A 59 14.89 -4.41 -18.47
CA PHE A 59 16.01 -4.87 -19.29
C PHE A 59 15.95 -6.38 -19.46
N THR A 60 16.64 -6.88 -20.48
CA THR A 60 16.60 -8.28 -20.84
C THR A 60 17.79 -9.05 -20.25
N VAL A 61 17.51 -10.14 -19.53
CA VAL A 61 18.48 -11.12 -19.09
C VAL A 61 18.03 -12.50 -19.58
N GLY A 62 18.78 -13.08 -20.50
CA GLY A 62 18.36 -14.28 -21.23
C GLY A 62 17.13 -13.99 -22.09
N GLU A 63 16.08 -14.77 -21.90
CA GLU A 63 14.81 -14.60 -22.63
C GLU A 63 13.81 -13.68 -21.90
N LYS A 64 14.10 -13.29 -20.66
CA LYS A 64 13.18 -12.54 -19.82
C LYS A 64 13.47 -11.03 -19.85
N ASN A 65 12.49 -10.24 -20.28
CA ASN A 65 12.53 -8.78 -20.23
C ASN A 65 11.68 -8.27 -19.07
N THR A 66 12.31 -7.77 -18.01
CA THR A 66 11.60 -7.28 -16.81
C THR A 66 12.52 -6.36 -15.99
N ILE A 67 12.00 -5.79 -14.89
CA ILE A 67 12.74 -4.90 -13.99
C ILE A 67 13.74 -5.66 -13.10
N LEU A 68 14.73 -4.94 -12.56
CA LEU A 68 15.79 -5.52 -11.71
C LEU A 68 15.21 -6.31 -10.52
N LEU A 69 14.18 -5.78 -9.88
CA LEU A 69 13.53 -6.45 -8.73
C LEU A 69 13.00 -7.83 -9.10
N ASP A 70 12.34 -7.96 -10.25
CA ASP A 70 11.77 -9.23 -10.69
C ASP A 70 12.85 -10.24 -11.12
N HIS A 71 13.97 -9.77 -11.70
CA HIS A 71 15.13 -10.62 -11.95
C HIS A 71 15.73 -11.18 -10.67
N ILE A 72 15.92 -10.33 -9.64
CA ILE A 72 16.47 -10.76 -8.34
C ILE A 72 15.53 -11.77 -7.67
N VAL A 73 14.22 -11.48 -7.62
CA VAL A 73 13.24 -12.37 -6.99
C VAL A 73 13.13 -13.70 -7.74
N GLY A 74 13.14 -13.67 -9.08
CA GLY A 74 13.13 -14.89 -9.90
C GLY A 74 14.39 -15.74 -9.68
N TRP A 75 15.57 -15.13 -9.59
CA TRP A 75 16.82 -15.80 -9.25
C TRP A 75 16.78 -16.44 -7.86
N LEU A 76 16.28 -15.71 -6.83
CA LEU A 76 16.11 -16.25 -5.48
C LEU A 76 15.14 -17.43 -5.46
N GLN A 77 14.02 -17.32 -6.21
CA GLN A 77 13.03 -18.40 -6.31
C GLN A 77 13.61 -19.68 -6.91
N SER A 78 14.42 -19.54 -7.98
CA SER A 78 15.05 -20.71 -8.60
C SER A 78 16.16 -21.29 -7.73
N SER A 79 16.97 -20.45 -7.08
CA SER A 79 18.13 -20.87 -6.27
C SER A 79 17.71 -21.49 -4.94
N LEU A 80 16.59 -21.08 -4.35
CA LEU A 80 16.12 -21.52 -3.05
C LEU A 80 14.84 -22.36 -3.12
N ALA A 81 14.47 -22.88 -4.29
CA ALA A 81 13.16 -23.51 -4.56
C ALA A 81 12.77 -24.55 -3.51
N SER A 82 13.68 -25.42 -3.10
CA SER A 82 13.42 -26.46 -2.08
C SER A 82 13.29 -25.92 -0.65
N ALA A 83 13.92 -24.80 -0.33
CA ALA A 83 13.90 -24.22 1.01
C ALA A 83 12.76 -23.21 1.22
N LEU A 84 12.27 -22.56 0.15
CA LEU A 84 11.30 -21.49 0.23
C LEU A 84 10.00 -21.84 0.94
N PRO A 85 9.38 -23.05 0.75
CA PRO A 85 8.17 -23.40 1.49
C PRO A 85 8.40 -23.39 3.01
N TYR A 86 9.54 -23.89 3.47
CA TYR A 86 9.90 -23.94 4.88
C TYR A 86 10.23 -22.54 5.43
N ILE A 87 10.99 -21.73 4.68
CA ILE A 87 11.27 -20.34 5.04
C ILE A 87 9.96 -19.56 5.18
N THR A 88 9.03 -19.74 4.25
CA THR A 88 7.71 -19.11 4.26
C THR A 88 6.89 -19.54 5.49
N LEU A 89 6.89 -20.83 5.84
CA LEU A 89 6.22 -21.33 7.03
C LEU A 89 6.80 -20.67 8.30
N VAL A 90 8.13 -20.54 8.39
CA VAL A 90 8.79 -19.85 9.51
C VAL A 90 8.37 -18.38 9.58
N MET A 91 8.33 -17.68 8.43
CA MET A 91 7.93 -16.27 8.39
C MET A 91 6.45 -16.09 8.78
N ILE A 92 5.54 -16.94 8.29
CA ILE A 92 4.11 -16.91 8.67
C ILE A 92 3.97 -17.18 10.17
N THR A 93 4.71 -18.15 10.70
CA THR A 93 4.70 -18.48 12.14
C THR A 93 5.23 -17.32 12.97
N ALA A 94 6.33 -16.68 12.54
CA ALA A 94 6.85 -15.48 13.20
C ALA A 94 5.82 -14.33 13.20
N GLY A 95 5.08 -14.15 12.11
CA GLY A 95 4.01 -13.16 12.01
C GLY A 95 2.84 -13.45 12.97
N ALA A 96 2.39 -14.68 13.06
CA ALA A 96 1.35 -15.09 14.00
C ALA A 96 1.82 -14.88 15.45
N VAL A 97 3.02 -15.38 15.79
CA VAL A 97 3.61 -15.20 17.14
C VAL A 97 3.73 -13.72 17.49
N TYR A 98 4.18 -12.87 16.55
CA TYR A 98 4.29 -11.44 16.76
C TYR A 98 2.95 -10.80 17.13
N GLN A 99 1.85 -11.15 16.43
CA GLN A 99 0.52 -10.62 16.72
C GLN A 99 0.00 -11.03 18.10
N PHE A 100 0.23 -12.28 18.51
CA PHE A 100 -0.18 -12.76 19.84
C PHE A 100 0.72 -12.22 20.96
N ALA A 101 2.04 -12.20 20.75
CA ALA A 101 3.01 -11.75 21.75
C ALA A 101 2.88 -10.24 22.09
N THR A 102 2.50 -9.41 21.12
CA THR A 102 2.25 -7.98 21.36
C THR A 102 0.99 -7.69 22.18
N GLY A 103 0.12 -8.68 22.37
CA GLY A 103 -1.13 -8.55 23.12
C GLY A 103 -2.18 -7.64 22.49
N LYS A 104 -1.89 -7.01 21.36
CA LYS A 104 -2.75 -6.04 20.65
C LYS A 104 -4.08 -6.62 20.15
N TRP A 105 -4.12 -7.93 19.94
CA TRP A 105 -5.35 -8.64 19.55
C TRP A 105 -6.48 -8.51 20.57
N ARG A 106 -6.17 -8.13 21.83
CA ARG A 106 -7.16 -7.94 22.91
C ARG A 106 -7.78 -6.54 22.90
N GLU A 107 -7.20 -5.60 22.18
CA GLU A 107 -7.62 -4.19 22.17
C GLU A 107 -8.86 -3.94 21.31
N ASP A 108 -8.98 -4.70 20.20
CA ASP A 108 -10.05 -4.52 19.22
C ASP A 108 -10.46 -5.86 18.57
N LYS A 109 -11.76 -6.03 18.30
CA LYS A 109 -12.34 -7.22 17.67
C LYS A 109 -11.72 -7.50 16.29
N ALA A 110 -11.45 -6.46 15.47
CA ALA A 110 -10.84 -6.62 14.17
C ALA A 110 -9.43 -7.21 14.32
N ARG A 111 -8.60 -6.69 15.23
CA ARG A 111 -7.26 -7.22 15.51
C ARG A 111 -7.30 -8.66 16.03
N ALA A 112 -8.31 -9.00 16.84
CA ALA A 112 -8.51 -10.39 17.28
C ALA A 112 -8.76 -11.31 16.08
N VAL A 113 -9.65 -10.95 15.18
CA VAL A 113 -9.93 -11.72 13.95
C VAL A 113 -8.65 -11.92 13.13
N PHE A 114 -7.86 -10.86 12.94
CA PHE A 114 -6.59 -10.99 12.20
C PHE A 114 -5.55 -11.86 12.89
N ALA A 115 -5.45 -11.81 14.20
CA ALA A 115 -4.58 -12.72 14.95
C ALA A 115 -4.99 -14.19 14.77
N PHE A 116 -6.30 -14.48 14.85
CA PHE A 116 -6.81 -15.83 14.57
C PHE A 116 -6.62 -16.25 13.11
N LEU A 117 -6.81 -15.37 12.14
CA LEU A 117 -6.50 -15.64 10.73
C LEU A 117 -5.02 -15.93 10.53
N SER A 118 -4.14 -15.24 11.25
CA SER A 118 -2.70 -15.52 11.20
C SER A 118 -2.34 -16.87 11.79
N ALA A 119 -3.00 -17.29 12.87
CA ALA A 119 -2.84 -18.66 13.41
C ALA A 119 -3.37 -19.71 12.42
N LEU A 120 -4.52 -19.47 11.79
CA LEU A 120 -5.05 -20.32 10.73
C LEU A 120 -4.09 -20.42 9.55
N ALA A 121 -3.44 -19.31 9.16
CA ALA A 121 -2.43 -19.30 8.09
C ALA A 121 -1.26 -20.24 8.39
N VAL A 122 -0.80 -20.31 9.65
CA VAL A 122 0.25 -21.27 10.06
C VAL A 122 -0.20 -22.70 9.80
N VAL A 123 -1.42 -23.05 10.22
CA VAL A 123 -1.97 -24.40 10.03
C VAL A 123 -2.10 -24.73 8.54
N LEU A 124 -2.70 -23.83 7.74
CA LEU A 124 -2.88 -24.03 6.31
C LEU A 124 -1.54 -24.16 5.58
N CYS A 125 -0.57 -23.31 5.91
CA CYS A 125 0.76 -23.38 5.33
C CYS A 125 1.48 -24.67 5.70
N ALA A 126 1.42 -25.08 6.96
CA ALA A 126 2.00 -26.35 7.43
C ALA A 126 1.36 -27.55 6.70
N MET A 127 0.03 -27.56 6.53
CA MET A 127 -0.66 -28.61 5.77
C MET A 127 -0.12 -28.72 4.34
N LEU A 128 0.08 -27.58 3.65
CA LEU A 128 0.61 -27.58 2.29
C LEU A 128 2.09 -27.95 2.22
N VAL A 129 2.91 -27.46 3.14
CA VAL A 129 4.37 -27.74 3.16
C VAL A 129 4.66 -29.20 3.48
N PHE A 130 3.91 -29.79 4.41
CA PHE A 130 4.09 -31.19 4.83
C PHE A 130 3.14 -32.17 4.14
N ASN A 131 2.34 -31.68 3.18
CA ASN A 131 1.44 -32.47 2.34
C ASN A 131 0.44 -33.32 3.13
N PHE A 132 -0.24 -32.74 4.13
CA PHE A 132 -1.30 -33.38 4.90
C PHE A 132 -2.52 -32.47 5.05
N GLY A 133 -3.72 -33.03 5.08
CA GLY A 133 -4.95 -32.23 5.29
C GLY A 133 -6.08 -32.62 4.34
N PRO A 134 -7.13 -31.80 4.29
CA PRO A 134 -8.31 -32.08 3.46
C PRO A 134 -8.01 -31.90 1.96
N ALA A 135 -8.57 -32.77 1.13
CA ALA A 135 -8.28 -32.83 -0.30
C ALA A 135 -8.54 -31.49 -1.04
N PHE A 136 -9.56 -30.73 -0.66
CA PHE A 136 -9.88 -29.45 -1.31
C PHE A 136 -8.74 -28.43 -1.18
N LEU A 137 -7.94 -28.49 -0.09
CA LEU A 137 -6.81 -27.57 0.11
C LEU A 137 -5.70 -27.79 -0.93
N PHE A 138 -5.62 -28.98 -1.51
CA PHE A 138 -4.62 -29.35 -2.51
C PHE A 138 -5.11 -29.16 -3.96
N ASP A 139 -6.33 -28.60 -4.17
CA ASP A 139 -6.73 -28.14 -5.51
C ASP A 139 -5.66 -27.14 -6.00
N GLU A 140 -5.11 -27.39 -7.19
CA GLU A 140 -4.04 -26.56 -7.79
C GLU A 140 -4.39 -25.07 -7.87
N ARG A 141 -5.71 -24.77 -7.97
CA ARG A 141 -6.23 -23.39 -8.04
C ARG A 141 -6.38 -22.74 -6.66
N LEU A 142 -6.18 -23.46 -5.57
CA LEU A 142 -6.42 -22.97 -4.21
C LEU A 142 -5.12 -22.91 -3.40
N GLY A 143 -4.81 -23.91 -2.59
CA GLY A 143 -3.69 -23.91 -1.67
C GLY A 143 -2.33 -23.79 -2.34
N PRO A 144 -1.99 -24.69 -3.30
CA PRO A 144 -0.73 -24.64 -4.05
C PRO A 144 -0.57 -23.32 -4.80
N PHE A 145 -1.65 -22.78 -5.39
CA PHE A 145 -1.63 -21.49 -6.08
C PHE A 145 -1.28 -20.35 -5.09
N ILE A 146 -2.01 -20.26 -3.97
CA ILE A 146 -1.76 -19.23 -2.96
C ILE A 146 -0.32 -19.31 -2.44
N LEU A 147 0.15 -20.49 -2.06
CA LEU A 147 1.50 -20.66 -1.52
C LEU A 147 2.58 -20.30 -2.56
N ASN A 148 2.55 -20.94 -3.74
CA ASN A 148 3.66 -20.88 -4.69
C ASN A 148 3.62 -19.66 -5.60
N LYS A 149 2.43 -19.16 -5.95
CA LYS A 149 2.30 -18.00 -6.85
C LYS A 149 2.15 -16.67 -6.12
N LEU A 150 1.80 -16.68 -4.83
CA LEU A 150 1.55 -15.46 -4.07
C LEU A 150 2.45 -15.32 -2.85
N VAL A 151 2.29 -16.21 -1.87
CA VAL A 151 2.91 -16.01 -0.54
C VAL A 151 4.43 -16.06 -0.63
N ILE A 152 4.99 -17.03 -1.34
CA ILE A 152 6.44 -17.15 -1.58
C ILE A 152 6.98 -15.95 -2.36
N PRO A 153 6.45 -15.60 -3.56
CA PRO A 153 6.93 -14.44 -4.30
C PRO A 153 6.83 -13.13 -3.53
N VAL A 154 5.70 -12.87 -2.87
CA VAL A 154 5.49 -11.67 -2.03
C VAL A 154 6.47 -11.65 -0.87
N GLY A 155 6.68 -12.81 -0.22
CA GLY A 155 7.63 -12.98 0.87
C GLY A 155 9.06 -12.59 0.52
N LEU A 156 9.46 -12.81 -0.74
CA LEU A 156 10.77 -12.40 -1.26
C LEU A 156 10.78 -10.96 -1.78
N LEU A 157 9.73 -10.56 -2.49
CA LEU A 157 9.68 -9.26 -3.16
C LEU A 157 9.66 -8.09 -2.18
N ILE A 158 8.92 -8.21 -1.07
CA ILE A 158 8.80 -7.10 -0.10
C ILE A 158 10.15 -6.75 0.53
N PRO A 159 10.96 -7.68 1.08
CA PRO A 159 12.26 -7.34 1.65
C PRO A 159 13.26 -6.80 0.62
N VAL A 160 13.31 -7.41 -0.57
CA VAL A 160 14.17 -6.95 -1.67
C VAL A 160 13.72 -5.57 -2.15
N GLY A 161 12.44 -5.40 -2.39
CA GLY A 161 11.85 -4.13 -2.80
C GLY A 161 12.09 -3.02 -1.77
N ALA A 162 11.98 -3.32 -0.48
CA ALA A 162 12.21 -2.36 0.59
C ALA A 162 13.65 -1.80 0.59
N VAL A 163 14.66 -2.60 0.23
CA VAL A 163 16.04 -2.12 0.09
C VAL A 163 16.13 -1.08 -1.02
N PHE A 164 15.64 -1.38 -2.21
CA PHE A 164 15.67 -0.44 -3.34
C PHE A 164 14.76 0.78 -3.12
N LEU A 165 13.63 0.57 -2.45
CA LEU A 165 12.77 1.65 -2.00
C LEU A 165 13.51 2.58 -1.03
N GLY A 166 14.29 2.02 -0.11
CA GLY A 166 15.15 2.80 0.78
C GLY A 166 16.19 3.65 0.04
N LEU A 167 16.69 3.19 -1.11
CA LEU A 167 17.55 3.99 -1.98
C LEU A 167 16.77 5.10 -2.67
N LEU A 168 15.55 4.83 -3.08
CA LEU A 168 14.69 5.80 -3.75
C LEU A 168 14.26 6.94 -2.80
N VAL A 169 13.84 6.60 -1.58
CA VAL A 169 13.20 7.51 -0.61
C VAL A 169 14.20 8.08 0.39
N GLY A 170 15.23 7.31 0.77
CA GLY A 170 16.12 7.64 1.89
C GLY A 170 17.12 8.76 1.63
N PHE A 171 17.11 9.39 0.47
CA PHE A 171 18.09 10.40 0.07
C PHE A 171 17.47 11.69 -0.50
N GLY A 172 16.17 11.95 -0.21
CA GLY A 172 15.51 13.23 -0.46
C GLY A 172 14.66 13.30 -1.74
N LEU A 173 14.53 12.20 -2.51
CA LEU A 173 13.71 12.21 -3.72
C LEU A 173 12.23 12.38 -3.40
N MET A 174 11.75 11.81 -2.30
CA MET A 174 10.37 11.94 -1.87
C MET A 174 10.01 13.39 -1.56
N GLU A 175 10.88 14.09 -0.83
CA GLU A 175 10.73 15.50 -0.49
C GLU A 175 10.74 16.37 -1.73
N PHE A 176 11.66 16.08 -2.67
CA PHE A 176 11.74 16.80 -3.94
C PHE A 176 10.44 16.67 -4.74
N ILE A 177 9.95 15.44 -4.94
CA ILE A 177 8.70 15.18 -5.68
C ILE A 177 7.50 15.77 -4.93
N GLY A 178 7.46 15.63 -3.60
CA GLY A 178 6.39 16.15 -2.75
C GLY A 178 6.18 17.66 -2.96
N VAL A 179 7.25 18.45 -2.90
CA VAL A 179 7.19 19.89 -3.16
C VAL A 179 6.76 20.21 -4.59
N MET A 180 7.25 19.47 -5.59
CA MET A 180 6.87 19.69 -6.99
C MET A 180 5.38 19.46 -7.24
N VAL A 181 4.77 18.50 -6.57
CA VAL A 181 3.34 18.17 -6.72
C VAL A 181 2.43 19.07 -5.88
N GLN A 182 2.98 19.74 -4.86
CA GLN A 182 2.26 20.57 -3.89
C GLN A 182 1.28 21.56 -4.55
N ARG A 183 1.67 22.20 -5.65
CA ARG A 183 0.88 23.21 -6.34
C ARG A 183 -0.49 22.69 -6.81
N PHE A 184 -0.59 21.39 -7.11
CA PHE A 184 -1.81 20.76 -7.62
C PHE A 184 -2.76 20.29 -6.51
N MET A 185 -2.28 20.12 -5.27
CA MET A 185 -3.05 19.48 -4.21
C MET A 185 -4.31 20.27 -3.85
N ARG A 186 -4.21 21.58 -3.59
CA ARG A 186 -5.38 22.38 -3.19
C ARG A 186 -6.45 22.51 -4.29
N PRO A 187 -6.14 22.94 -5.53
CA PRO A 187 -7.18 23.14 -6.54
C PRO A 187 -7.79 21.81 -7.02
N VAL A 188 -7.00 20.74 -7.06
CA VAL A 188 -7.42 19.46 -7.64
C VAL A 188 -8.04 18.56 -6.57
N TYR A 189 -7.36 18.40 -5.41
CA TYR A 189 -7.74 17.42 -4.40
C TYR A 189 -8.35 18.03 -3.13
N ARG A 190 -8.38 19.36 -3.00
CA ARG A 190 -8.89 20.06 -1.82
C ARG A 190 -8.16 19.70 -0.53
N THR A 191 -6.88 19.41 -0.63
CA THR A 191 -5.98 19.10 0.48
C THR A 191 -4.81 20.07 0.50
N PRO A 192 -4.16 20.30 1.64
CA PRO A 192 -2.95 21.12 1.71
C PRO A 192 -1.85 20.55 0.81
N GLY A 193 -0.98 21.42 0.30
CA GLY A 193 0.13 21.01 -0.56
C GLY A 193 1.06 20.00 0.10
N LYS A 194 1.32 20.14 1.40
CA LYS A 194 2.14 19.20 2.18
C LYS A 194 1.62 17.76 2.15
N SER A 195 0.33 17.52 1.88
CA SER A 195 -0.24 16.19 1.72
C SER A 195 0.29 15.45 0.48
N ALA A 196 0.98 16.14 -0.44
CA ALA A 196 1.73 15.51 -1.52
C ALA A 196 2.82 14.56 -0.99
N VAL A 197 3.44 14.91 0.15
CA VAL A 197 4.44 14.04 0.81
C VAL A 197 3.78 12.75 1.29
N ASP A 198 2.57 12.84 1.87
CA ASP A 198 1.80 11.66 2.32
C ASP A 198 1.43 10.76 1.15
N ALA A 199 1.02 11.35 0.00
CA ALA A 199 0.72 10.62 -1.21
C ALA A 199 1.96 9.88 -1.75
N VAL A 200 3.10 10.56 -1.82
CA VAL A 200 4.37 9.97 -2.27
C VAL A 200 4.86 8.91 -1.29
N ALA A 201 4.74 9.15 0.03
CA ALA A 201 5.11 8.18 1.06
C ALA A 201 4.27 6.90 0.99
N SER A 202 2.95 7.02 0.75
CA SER A 202 2.06 5.87 0.57
C SER A 202 2.44 5.07 -0.66
N PHE A 203 2.69 5.75 -1.76
CA PHE A 203 2.91 5.15 -3.07
C PHE A 203 4.30 4.50 -3.19
N LEU A 204 5.35 5.17 -2.72
CA LEU A 204 6.70 4.63 -2.71
C LEU A 204 6.98 3.73 -1.51
N GLY A 205 6.36 3.98 -0.37
CA GLY A 205 6.54 3.23 0.86
C GLY A 205 5.44 2.20 1.11
N SER A 206 4.47 2.59 1.92
CA SER A 206 3.27 1.79 2.19
C SER A 206 2.12 2.70 2.62
N TYR A 207 0.88 2.27 2.35
CA TYR A 207 -0.32 2.98 2.83
C TYR A 207 -0.33 3.15 4.35
N SER A 208 0.23 2.19 5.10
CA SER A 208 0.32 2.27 6.56
C SER A 208 1.21 3.42 7.02
N LEU A 209 2.33 3.67 6.32
CA LEU A 209 3.20 4.80 6.60
C LEU A 209 2.50 6.13 6.27
N GLY A 210 1.87 6.21 5.10
CA GLY A 210 1.08 7.38 4.72
C GLY A 210 -0.01 7.70 5.74
N LEU A 211 -0.80 6.68 6.17
CA LEU A 211 -1.82 6.85 7.18
C LEU A 211 -1.26 7.32 8.53
N LEU A 212 -0.10 6.81 8.94
CA LEU A 212 0.55 7.22 10.19
C LEU A 212 0.95 8.69 10.15
N ILE A 213 1.55 9.13 9.05
CA ILE A 213 1.92 10.54 8.85
C ILE A 213 0.66 11.40 8.84
N THR A 214 -0.35 11.05 8.05
CA THR A 214 -1.62 11.77 7.96
C THR A 214 -2.30 11.89 9.33
N ASN A 215 -2.37 10.80 10.11
CA ASN A 215 -2.97 10.82 11.45
C ASN A 215 -2.19 11.72 12.41
N ARG A 216 -0.87 11.68 12.36
CA ARG A 216 -0.01 12.56 13.18
C ARG A 216 -0.25 14.03 12.86
N VAL A 217 -0.26 14.38 11.57
CA VAL A 217 -0.48 15.76 11.11
C VAL A 217 -1.90 16.22 11.44
N TYR A 218 -2.92 15.36 11.34
CA TYR A 218 -4.28 15.64 11.77
C TYR A 218 -4.35 15.95 13.28
N ARG A 219 -3.75 15.11 14.12
CA ARG A 219 -3.74 15.29 15.58
C ARG A 219 -3.02 16.56 16.04
N THR A 220 -2.05 17.04 15.29
CA THR A 220 -1.32 18.28 15.60
C THR A 220 -1.97 19.54 15.02
N GLY A 221 -3.11 19.41 14.31
CA GLY A 221 -3.84 20.54 13.74
C GLY A 221 -3.31 20.99 12.37
N GLY A 222 -2.49 20.20 11.73
CA GLY A 222 -1.98 20.48 10.38
C GLY A 222 -2.95 20.10 9.25
N TYR A 223 -3.91 19.21 9.53
CA TYR A 223 -5.01 18.85 8.63
C TYR A 223 -6.35 18.99 9.34
N THR A 224 -7.41 19.27 8.56
CA THR A 224 -8.79 19.13 9.03
C THR A 224 -9.25 17.66 8.94
N ALA A 225 -10.38 17.34 9.56
CA ALA A 225 -11.01 16.02 9.49
C ALA A 225 -11.31 15.61 8.04
N ARG A 226 -11.80 16.55 7.22
CA ARG A 226 -12.06 16.34 5.79
C ARG A 226 -10.76 16.09 5.03
N GLU A 227 -9.75 16.92 5.20
CA GLU A 227 -8.45 16.79 4.54
C GLU A 227 -7.79 15.45 4.88
N ALA A 228 -7.72 15.07 6.16
CA ALA A 228 -7.17 13.79 6.59
C ALA A 228 -7.95 12.60 6.00
N SER A 229 -9.28 12.69 5.93
CA SER A 229 -10.12 11.66 5.32
C SER A 229 -9.91 11.55 3.81
N ILE A 230 -9.73 12.67 3.11
CA ILE A 230 -9.40 12.69 1.68
C ILE A 230 -8.04 12.05 1.43
N ILE A 231 -7.03 12.37 2.24
CA ILE A 231 -5.68 11.82 2.10
C ILE A 231 -5.73 10.29 2.32
N ALA A 232 -6.38 9.83 3.38
CA ALA A 232 -6.54 8.42 3.67
C ALA A 232 -7.30 7.66 2.57
N ALA A 233 -8.36 8.24 2.01
CA ALA A 233 -9.19 7.59 1.01
C ALA A 233 -8.68 7.75 -0.44
N GLY A 234 -7.89 8.79 -0.71
CA GLY A 234 -7.45 9.13 -2.05
C GLY A 234 -6.04 8.67 -2.39
N PHE A 235 -5.13 8.77 -1.42
CA PHE A 235 -3.70 8.61 -1.67
C PHE A 235 -3.06 7.41 -0.98
N SER A 236 -3.74 6.77 -0.02
CA SER A 236 -3.21 5.58 0.66
C SER A 236 -3.34 4.32 -0.21
N THR A 237 -2.73 4.36 -1.38
CA THR A 237 -2.74 3.26 -2.35
C THR A 237 -1.71 2.18 -1.99
N ALA A 238 -1.81 1.04 -2.67
CA ALA A 238 -0.77 0.01 -2.61
C ALA A 238 0.57 0.56 -3.13
N SER A 239 1.67 0.06 -2.56
CA SER A 239 3.01 0.48 -2.96
C SER A 239 3.38 0.01 -4.37
N ALA A 240 4.33 0.72 -5.00
CA ALA A 240 4.90 0.32 -6.29
C ALA A 240 5.42 -1.14 -6.27
N THR A 241 6.01 -1.57 -5.15
CA THR A 241 6.44 -2.97 -4.95
C THR A 241 5.26 -3.95 -5.06
N PHE A 242 4.12 -3.62 -4.44
CA PHE A 242 2.93 -4.46 -4.52
C PHE A 242 2.31 -4.49 -5.92
N MET A 243 2.39 -3.37 -6.65
CA MET A 243 1.96 -3.32 -8.06
C MET A 243 2.76 -4.26 -8.95
N VAL A 244 4.07 -4.44 -8.69
CA VAL A 244 4.90 -5.44 -9.38
C VAL A 244 4.37 -6.86 -9.12
N VAL A 245 3.93 -7.15 -7.90
CA VAL A 245 3.32 -8.46 -7.57
C VAL A 245 2.06 -8.69 -8.40
N VAL A 246 1.17 -7.71 -8.44
CA VAL A 246 -0.08 -7.77 -9.22
C VAL A 246 0.23 -7.93 -10.72
N ALA A 247 1.12 -7.11 -11.27
CA ALA A 247 1.52 -7.17 -12.67
C ALA A 247 2.13 -8.53 -13.05
N ARG A 248 2.96 -9.09 -12.18
CA ARG A 248 3.57 -10.42 -12.38
C ARG A 248 2.52 -11.53 -12.38
N THR A 249 1.56 -11.47 -11.47
CA THR A 249 0.49 -12.48 -11.38
C THR A 249 -0.44 -12.46 -12.60
N LEU A 250 -0.68 -11.26 -13.13
CA LEU A 250 -1.53 -11.04 -14.31
C LEU A 250 -0.76 -11.13 -15.63
N ASP A 251 0.53 -11.48 -15.61
CA ASP A 251 1.40 -11.55 -16.80
C ASP A 251 1.49 -10.21 -17.57
N LEU A 252 1.51 -9.09 -16.83
CA LEU A 252 1.59 -7.72 -17.38
C LEU A 252 3.00 -7.12 -17.30
N MET A 253 4.02 -7.93 -16.94
CA MET A 253 5.38 -7.41 -16.79
C MET A 253 5.98 -6.91 -18.10
N HIS A 254 5.56 -7.44 -19.23
CA HIS A 254 6.00 -6.99 -20.56
C HIS A 254 5.55 -5.54 -20.87
N ILE A 255 4.49 -5.07 -20.24
CA ILE A 255 3.98 -3.69 -20.35
C ILE A 255 4.01 -2.96 -18.99
N TRP A 256 4.90 -3.37 -18.07
CA TRP A 256 4.98 -2.83 -16.71
C TRP A 256 4.88 -1.30 -16.65
N GLY A 257 5.66 -0.60 -17.49
CA GLY A 257 5.65 0.88 -17.48
C GLY A 257 4.29 1.49 -17.80
N VAL A 258 3.58 0.89 -18.77
CA VAL A 258 2.22 1.32 -19.16
C VAL A 258 1.23 1.02 -18.04
N TYR A 259 1.26 -0.21 -17.51
CA TYR A 259 0.41 -0.63 -16.38
C TYR A 259 0.59 0.30 -15.17
N PHE A 260 1.84 0.57 -14.80
CA PHE A 260 2.18 1.45 -13.70
C PHE A 260 1.66 2.88 -13.91
N ALA A 261 1.93 3.47 -15.08
CA ALA A 261 1.50 4.84 -15.40
C ALA A 261 -0.03 4.97 -15.42
N VAL A 262 -0.73 4.02 -16.07
CA VAL A 262 -2.20 4.03 -16.13
C VAL A 262 -2.79 3.84 -14.74
N THR A 263 -2.26 2.93 -13.94
CA THR A 263 -2.72 2.72 -12.56
C THR A 263 -2.60 4.01 -11.74
N LEU A 264 -1.47 4.72 -11.83
CA LEU A 264 -1.30 6.02 -11.19
C LEU A 264 -2.33 7.05 -11.65
N ILE A 265 -2.43 7.22 -12.96
CA ILE A 265 -3.35 8.20 -13.56
C ILE A 265 -4.78 7.91 -13.10
N VAL A 266 -5.22 6.65 -13.16
CA VAL A 266 -6.56 6.24 -12.71
C VAL A 266 -6.75 6.50 -11.23
N CYS A 267 -5.81 6.10 -10.37
CA CYS A 267 -5.89 6.36 -8.93
C CYS A 267 -6.08 7.85 -8.61
N PHE A 268 -5.30 8.69 -9.27
CA PHE A 268 -5.36 10.14 -9.06
C PHE A 268 -6.63 10.76 -9.66
N LEU A 269 -7.06 10.37 -10.87
CA LEU A 269 -8.29 10.88 -11.48
C LEU A 269 -9.54 10.46 -10.70
N VAL A 270 -9.62 9.22 -10.25
CA VAL A 270 -10.70 8.76 -9.37
C VAL A 270 -10.75 9.60 -8.10
N THR A 271 -9.59 9.90 -7.51
CA THR A 271 -9.52 10.75 -6.32
C THR A 271 -10.08 12.15 -6.57
N VAL A 272 -9.82 12.75 -7.75
CA VAL A 272 -10.42 14.05 -8.13
C VAL A 272 -11.95 14.04 -8.04
N VAL A 273 -12.57 12.93 -8.44
CA VAL A 273 -14.03 12.80 -8.41
C VAL A 273 -14.54 12.55 -7.00
N ILE A 274 -13.99 11.56 -6.28
CA ILE A 274 -14.51 11.15 -4.98
C ILE A 274 -14.41 12.23 -3.91
N VAL A 275 -13.44 13.15 -3.99
CA VAL A 275 -13.33 14.27 -3.04
C VAL A 275 -14.47 15.30 -3.18
N ARG A 276 -15.26 15.23 -4.26
CA ARG A 276 -16.35 16.14 -4.58
C ARG A 276 -17.73 15.55 -4.32
N ILE A 277 -17.82 14.26 -4.06
CA ILE A 277 -19.08 13.54 -3.81
C ILE A 277 -19.12 12.98 -2.39
N PRO A 278 -20.32 12.77 -1.80
CA PRO A 278 -20.44 12.07 -0.52
C PRO A 278 -19.85 10.66 -0.58
N PRO A 279 -19.25 10.15 0.51
CA PRO A 279 -19.23 10.74 1.85
C PRO A 279 -18.11 11.75 2.10
N LEU A 280 -17.02 11.81 1.29
CA LEU A 280 -15.87 12.67 1.56
C LEU A 280 -16.24 14.18 1.57
N SER A 281 -17.09 14.61 0.64
CA SER A 281 -17.52 16.03 0.55
C SER A 281 -18.36 16.50 1.75
N THR A 282 -18.96 15.58 2.51
CA THR A 282 -19.85 15.88 3.65
C THR A 282 -19.18 15.76 5.00
N ILE A 283 -17.92 15.31 5.05
CA ILE A 283 -17.13 15.29 6.30
C ILE A 283 -16.90 16.73 6.75
N PRO A 284 -17.10 17.06 8.05
CA PRO A 284 -16.84 18.40 8.58
C PRO A 284 -15.38 18.84 8.34
N ASP A 285 -15.18 20.15 8.16
CA ASP A 285 -13.87 20.75 7.93
C ASP A 285 -13.27 21.27 9.24
N ASP A 286 -13.36 20.43 10.29
CA ASP A 286 -12.95 20.76 11.65
C ASP A 286 -11.54 20.19 11.93
N TYR A 287 -10.77 20.90 12.76
CA TYR A 287 -9.50 20.39 13.25
C TYR A 287 -9.69 19.37 14.38
N TYR A 288 -8.66 18.59 14.65
CA TYR A 288 -8.66 17.62 15.75
C TYR A 288 -8.98 18.32 17.08
N PRO A 289 -9.87 17.76 17.94
CA PRO A 289 -10.24 18.38 19.20
C PRO A 289 -9.05 18.68 20.10
N GLY A 290 -8.89 19.96 20.47
CA GLY A 290 -7.78 20.44 21.31
C GLY A 290 -6.49 20.72 20.55
N ALA A 291 -6.42 20.54 19.24
CA ALA A 291 -5.27 20.92 18.44
C ALA A 291 -5.31 22.42 18.08
N THR A 292 -4.13 23.04 18.06
CA THR A 292 -4.00 24.41 17.53
C THR A 292 -3.94 24.35 16.01
N PRO A 293 -4.86 25.05 15.28
CA PRO A 293 -4.82 25.08 13.83
C PRO A 293 -3.47 25.57 13.29
N GLN A 294 -2.87 24.80 12.39
CA GLN A 294 -1.64 25.14 11.71
C GLN A 294 -1.89 25.18 10.19
N PRO A 295 -2.51 26.26 9.68
CA PRO A 295 -2.76 26.39 8.25
C PRO A 295 -1.43 26.43 7.50
N GLU A 296 -1.42 25.79 6.33
CA GLU A 296 -0.25 25.72 5.47
C GLU A 296 0.12 27.08 4.91
N GLU A 297 1.38 27.48 5.05
CA GLU A 297 1.95 28.61 4.34
C GLU A 297 2.18 28.24 2.86
N ARG A 298 1.84 29.17 1.96
CA ARG A 298 2.05 28.93 0.53
C ARG A 298 3.53 29.10 0.20
N VAL A 299 4.10 28.11 -0.47
CA VAL A 299 5.44 28.24 -1.07
C VAL A 299 5.35 29.23 -2.20
N GLU A 300 5.88 30.45 -2.00
CA GLU A 300 6.00 31.48 -3.02
C GLU A 300 7.36 31.36 -3.72
N GLY A 301 7.39 31.50 -5.05
CA GLY A 301 8.62 31.53 -5.82
C GLY A 301 8.89 30.30 -6.68
N ASN A 302 10.18 29.99 -6.87
CA ASN A 302 10.62 28.90 -7.74
C ASN A 302 10.48 27.53 -7.04
N LEU A 303 9.48 26.74 -7.46
CA LEU A 303 9.19 25.41 -6.91
C LEU A 303 10.39 24.44 -6.98
N ILE A 304 11.21 24.52 -8.04
CA ILE A 304 12.39 23.66 -8.20
C ILE A 304 13.45 24.02 -7.13
N ALA A 305 13.64 25.30 -6.87
CA ALA A 305 14.55 25.76 -5.85
C ALA A 305 14.08 25.35 -4.45
N ALA A 306 12.78 25.46 -4.16
CA ALA A 306 12.18 25.01 -2.92
C ALA A 306 12.27 23.47 -2.77
N ALA A 307 11.93 22.72 -3.80
CA ALA A 307 12.05 21.26 -3.82
C ALA A 307 13.51 20.81 -3.57
N TRP A 308 14.47 21.49 -4.17
CA TRP A 308 15.87 21.21 -3.97
C TRP A 308 16.35 21.59 -2.57
N LYS A 309 15.81 22.68 -1.98
CA LYS A 309 16.10 23.09 -0.59
C LYS A 309 15.65 21.99 0.37
N GLU A 310 14.42 21.49 0.27
CA GLU A 310 13.89 20.41 1.10
C GLU A 310 14.68 19.10 0.91
N ALA A 311 14.95 18.71 -0.32
CA ALA A 311 15.74 17.52 -0.61
C ALA A 311 17.15 17.61 0.00
N LYS A 312 17.80 18.78 -0.03
CA LYS A 312 19.11 19.00 0.61
C LYS A 312 19.03 18.88 2.12
N ALA A 313 18.02 19.46 2.75
CA ALA A 313 17.81 19.41 4.18
C ALA A 313 17.65 17.95 4.66
N PHE A 314 16.82 17.17 3.96
CA PHE A 314 16.66 15.75 4.23
C PHE A 314 17.98 14.97 4.02
N LEU A 315 18.67 15.21 2.90
CA LEU A 315 19.94 14.56 2.56
C LEU A 315 21.02 14.81 3.62
N ALA A 316 21.05 15.98 4.24
CA ALA A 316 22.01 16.31 5.29
C ALA A 316 21.86 15.44 6.55
N GLN A 317 20.63 14.97 6.81
CA GLN A 317 20.30 14.08 7.92
C GLN A 317 20.30 12.59 7.50
N ALA A 318 20.50 12.31 6.19
CA ALA A 318 20.43 10.96 5.66
C ALA A 318 21.55 10.07 6.24
N GLU A 319 21.16 8.88 6.67
CA GLU A 319 22.06 7.89 7.22
C GLU A 319 23.10 7.38 6.20
N SER A 320 24.07 6.63 6.69
CA SER A 320 25.03 5.95 5.82
C SER A 320 24.33 4.87 4.99
N LEU A 321 24.83 4.60 3.78
CA LEU A 321 24.24 3.62 2.87
C LEU A 321 24.05 2.23 3.50
N PRO A 322 25.06 1.62 4.20
CA PRO A 322 24.88 0.30 4.80
C PRO A 322 23.78 0.30 5.86
N LYS A 323 23.66 1.38 6.65
CA LYS A 323 22.63 1.51 7.68
C LYS A 323 21.24 1.67 7.05
N THR A 324 21.13 2.45 5.96
CA THR A 324 19.88 2.60 5.19
C THR A 324 19.43 1.26 4.60
N ILE A 325 20.34 0.51 3.95
CA ILE A 325 20.07 -0.81 3.38
C ILE A 325 19.58 -1.78 4.47
N TRP A 326 20.33 -1.88 5.57
CA TRP A 326 19.99 -2.81 6.65
C TRP A 326 18.66 -2.48 7.33
N ARG A 327 18.41 -1.20 7.58
CA ARG A 327 17.14 -0.75 8.16
C ARG A 327 15.98 -1.09 7.24
N ASN A 328 16.04 -0.71 5.97
CA ASN A 328 14.96 -0.98 5.03
C ASN A 328 14.76 -2.49 4.78
N PHE A 329 15.83 -3.29 4.73
CA PHE A 329 15.71 -4.73 4.68
C PHE A 329 14.98 -5.30 5.90
N LYS A 330 15.37 -4.88 7.11
CA LYS A 330 14.71 -5.28 8.36
C LYS A 330 13.23 -4.88 8.38
N ASP A 331 12.93 -3.64 7.97
CA ASP A 331 11.56 -3.14 7.89
C ASP A 331 10.75 -3.92 6.85
N GLY A 332 11.36 -4.26 5.72
CA GLY A 332 10.76 -5.14 4.71
C GLY A 332 10.46 -6.54 5.24
N VAL A 333 11.38 -7.14 6.00
CA VAL A 333 11.12 -8.45 6.65
C VAL A 333 9.99 -8.35 7.67
N ILE A 334 9.98 -7.30 8.51
CA ILE A 334 8.90 -7.07 9.49
C ILE A 334 7.56 -6.89 8.77
N MET A 335 7.52 -6.10 7.69
CA MET A 335 6.32 -5.93 6.88
C MET A 335 5.87 -7.26 6.27
N THR A 336 6.80 -8.06 5.77
CA THR A 336 6.50 -9.37 5.18
C THR A 336 5.83 -10.29 6.18
N ILE A 337 6.39 -10.47 7.38
CA ILE A 337 5.80 -11.34 8.41
C ILE A 337 4.42 -10.87 8.89
N GLN A 338 4.09 -9.60 8.73
CA GLN A 338 2.76 -9.06 9.05
C GLN A 338 1.75 -9.27 7.91
N VAL A 339 2.20 -9.26 6.66
CA VAL A 339 1.32 -9.29 5.46
C VAL A 339 1.05 -10.73 4.99
N ILE A 340 2.07 -11.59 4.89
CA ILE A 340 1.92 -12.91 4.28
C ILE A 340 0.96 -13.87 5.03
N PRO A 341 0.78 -13.82 6.37
CA PRO A 341 -0.25 -14.62 7.02
C PRO A 341 -1.66 -14.24 6.59
N GLY A 342 -1.90 -12.92 6.40
CA GLY A 342 -3.17 -12.41 5.87
C GLY A 342 -3.44 -12.91 4.46
N ILE A 343 -2.47 -12.80 3.55
CA ILE A 343 -2.57 -13.33 2.18
C ILE A 343 -2.87 -14.82 2.20
N MET A 344 -2.16 -15.60 3.04
CA MET A 344 -2.34 -17.03 3.12
C MET A 344 -3.74 -17.43 3.58
N ALA A 345 -4.22 -16.92 4.73
CA ALA A 345 -5.52 -17.28 5.29
C ALA A 345 -6.68 -16.68 4.49
N VAL A 346 -6.64 -15.34 4.27
CA VAL A 346 -7.72 -14.62 3.57
C VAL A 346 -7.75 -15.02 2.11
N GLY A 347 -6.59 -15.27 1.49
CA GLY A 347 -6.47 -15.77 0.12
C GLY A 347 -7.16 -17.12 -0.07
N ILE A 348 -6.85 -18.11 0.78
CA ILE A 348 -7.48 -19.43 0.73
C ILE A 348 -8.98 -19.34 0.99
N ILE A 349 -9.40 -18.60 2.04
CA ILE A 349 -10.82 -18.42 2.36
C ILE A 349 -11.54 -17.69 1.22
N GLY A 350 -10.96 -16.62 0.71
CA GLY A 350 -11.55 -15.82 -0.37
C GLY A 350 -11.73 -16.62 -1.65
N LEU A 351 -10.69 -17.36 -2.09
CA LEU A 351 -10.81 -18.23 -3.27
C LEU A 351 -11.77 -19.40 -3.03
N ALA A 352 -11.76 -19.99 -1.83
CA ALA A 352 -12.72 -21.04 -1.51
C ALA A 352 -14.16 -20.51 -1.57
N LEU A 353 -14.43 -19.32 -1.05
CA LEU A 353 -15.74 -18.67 -1.18
C LEU A 353 -16.09 -18.37 -2.65
N ALA A 354 -15.12 -17.94 -3.46
CA ALA A 354 -15.34 -17.66 -4.87
C ALA A 354 -15.65 -18.93 -5.68
N PHE A 355 -14.91 -20.03 -5.44
CA PHE A 355 -15.07 -21.25 -6.20
C PHE A 355 -16.23 -22.13 -5.74
N TYR A 356 -16.51 -22.16 -4.44
CA TYR A 356 -17.48 -23.10 -3.85
C TYR A 356 -18.78 -22.42 -3.42
N THR A 357 -18.91 -21.10 -3.48
CA THR A 357 -20.13 -20.37 -3.10
C THR A 357 -20.47 -19.27 -4.10
N PRO A 358 -21.75 -18.84 -4.21
CA PRO A 358 -22.13 -17.73 -5.07
C PRO A 358 -21.90 -16.36 -4.43
N ALA A 359 -21.20 -16.25 -3.28
CA ALA A 359 -21.09 -15.02 -2.51
C ALA A 359 -20.57 -13.83 -3.34
N PHE A 360 -19.43 -14.02 -4.03
CA PHE A 360 -18.86 -12.96 -4.85
C PHE A 360 -19.55 -12.78 -6.21
N LYS A 361 -20.29 -13.79 -6.71
CA LYS A 361 -21.20 -13.61 -7.84
C LYS A 361 -22.34 -12.67 -7.49
N ILE A 362 -22.95 -12.86 -6.32
CA ILE A 362 -24.04 -12.01 -5.83
C ILE A 362 -23.53 -10.56 -5.65
N LEU A 363 -22.39 -10.37 -4.98
CA LEU A 363 -21.80 -9.06 -4.82
C LEU A 363 -21.32 -8.48 -6.16
N GLY A 364 -20.77 -9.31 -7.03
CA GLY A 364 -20.31 -8.96 -8.38
C GLY A 364 -21.43 -8.48 -9.30
N ALA A 365 -22.66 -8.95 -9.07
CA ALA A 365 -23.82 -8.48 -9.84
C ALA A 365 -23.99 -6.95 -9.82
N LEU A 366 -23.46 -6.26 -8.81
CA LEU A 366 -23.42 -4.78 -8.75
C LEU A 366 -22.54 -4.17 -9.87
N PHE A 367 -21.50 -4.87 -10.30
CA PHE A 367 -20.56 -4.41 -11.32
C PHE A 367 -20.84 -5.00 -12.70
N PHE A 368 -21.66 -6.05 -12.76
CA PHE A 368 -21.99 -6.74 -14.03
C PHE A 368 -22.55 -5.80 -15.10
N PRO A 369 -23.47 -4.85 -14.80
CA PRO A 369 -23.97 -3.92 -15.81
C PRO A 369 -22.86 -3.11 -16.47
N LEU A 370 -21.86 -2.68 -15.68
CA LEU A 370 -20.71 -1.93 -16.21
C LEU A 370 -19.81 -2.84 -17.05
N ALA A 371 -19.47 -4.02 -16.54
CA ALA A 371 -18.66 -4.98 -17.28
C ALA A 371 -19.30 -5.36 -18.62
N TRP A 372 -20.62 -5.51 -18.66
CA TRP A 372 -21.40 -5.82 -19.87
C TRP A 372 -21.46 -4.62 -20.84
N VAL A 373 -21.76 -3.42 -20.36
CA VAL A 373 -21.83 -2.20 -21.19
C VAL A 373 -20.49 -1.89 -21.84
N PHE A 374 -19.41 -2.06 -21.11
CA PHE A 374 -18.05 -1.89 -21.63
C PHE A 374 -17.52 -3.10 -22.40
N GLN A 375 -18.36 -4.14 -22.60
CA GLN A 375 -18.03 -5.34 -23.35
C GLN A 375 -16.74 -6.03 -22.88
N LEU A 376 -16.50 -6.01 -21.55
CA LEU A 376 -15.34 -6.71 -21.01
C LEU A 376 -15.40 -8.20 -21.37
N PRO A 377 -14.29 -8.79 -21.81
CA PRO A 377 -14.20 -10.23 -21.94
C PRO A 377 -14.52 -10.89 -20.60
N ASP A 378 -15.35 -11.93 -20.62
CA ASP A 378 -15.88 -12.61 -19.43
C ASP A 378 -16.44 -11.63 -18.36
N PRO A 379 -17.59 -10.99 -18.62
CA PRO A 379 -18.12 -9.94 -17.74
C PRO A 379 -18.44 -10.44 -16.33
N TRP A 380 -18.77 -11.72 -16.16
CA TRP A 380 -19.02 -12.30 -14.84
C TRP A 380 -17.75 -12.46 -14.03
N LEU A 381 -16.68 -13.01 -14.61
CA LEU A 381 -15.37 -13.12 -13.96
C LEU A 381 -14.83 -11.74 -13.57
N ALA A 382 -14.93 -10.76 -14.48
CA ALA A 382 -14.54 -9.38 -14.20
C ALA A 382 -15.28 -8.83 -12.98
N SER A 383 -16.61 -9.01 -12.95
CA SER A 383 -17.47 -8.52 -11.87
C SER A 383 -17.18 -9.18 -10.52
N GLU A 384 -16.94 -10.49 -10.52
CA GLU A 384 -16.48 -11.22 -9.32
C GLU A 384 -15.12 -10.74 -8.85
N ALA A 385 -14.17 -10.52 -9.77
CA ALA A 385 -12.86 -9.98 -9.46
C ALA A 385 -12.94 -8.59 -8.82
N PHE A 386 -13.81 -7.72 -9.33
CA PHE A 386 -14.04 -6.41 -8.70
C PHE A 386 -14.64 -6.53 -7.30
N ALA A 387 -15.58 -7.43 -7.10
CA ALA A 387 -16.26 -7.64 -5.83
C ALA A 387 -15.35 -8.24 -4.75
N ILE A 388 -14.54 -9.25 -5.09
CA ILE A 388 -13.63 -9.92 -4.15
C ILE A 388 -12.56 -8.99 -3.62
N GLY A 389 -12.24 -7.93 -4.36
CA GLY A 389 -11.29 -6.89 -3.96
C GLY A 389 -11.64 -6.19 -2.66
N LEU A 390 -12.91 -6.14 -2.27
CA LEU A 390 -13.32 -5.62 -0.97
C LEU A 390 -12.79 -6.46 0.19
N SER A 391 -12.63 -7.76 0.01
CA SER A 391 -12.07 -8.62 1.05
C SER A 391 -10.55 -8.48 1.15
N GLU A 392 -9.87 -8.50 0.00
CA GLU A 392 -8.41 -8.41 -0.07
C GLU A 392 -7.95 -7.87 -1.42
N LEU A 393 -6.96 -6.98 -1.39
CA LEU A 393 -6.45 -6.21 -2.54
C LEU A 393 -5.92 -7.10 -3.68
N PHE A 394 -5.35 -8.25 -3.36
CA PHE A 394 -4.66 -9.12 -4.30
C PHE A 394 -5.57 -10.18 -4.94
N LEU A 395 -6.66 -10.56 -4.29
CA LEU A 395 -7.56 -11.60 -4.79
C LEU A 395 -8.13 -11.34 -6.19
N PRO A 396 -8.46 -10.10 -6.60
CA PRO A 396 -8.83 -9.81 -7.98
C PRO A 396 -7.82 -10.33 -9.00
N ALA A 397 -6.54 -10.07 -8.74
CA ALA A 397 -5.47 -10.53 -9.63
C ALA A 397 -5.36 -12.05 -9.67
N THR A 398 -5.60 -12.73 -8.55
CA THR A 398 -5.58 -14.20 -8.52
C THR A 398 -6.72 -14.81 -9.32
N LEU A 399 -7.90 -14.21 -9.21
CA LEU A 399 -9.09 -14.70 -9.90
C LEU A 399 -8.98 -14.51 -11.43
N ALA A 400 -8.34 -13.41 -11.87
CA ALA A 400 -8.11 -13.11 -13.27
C ALA A 400 -6.82 -13.73 -13.84
N ALA A 401 -5.97 -14.32 -13.00
CA ALA A 401 -4.73 -14.96 -13.43
C ALA A 401 -5.01 -16.11 -14.41
N GLY A 402 -4.25 -16.15 -15.52
CA GLY A 402 -4.41 -17.16 -16.55
C GLY A 402 -5.60 -16.95 -17.50
N ASN A 403 -6.39 -15.88 -17.35
CA ASN A 403 -7.37 -15.50 -18.34
C ASN A 403 -6.65 -15.09 -19.64
N GLU A 404 -7.17 -15.50 -20.80
CA GLU A 404 -6.55 -15.24 -22.11
C GLU A 404 -6.58 -13.76 -22.51
N SER A 405 -7.54 -12.98 -21.99
CA SER A 405 -7.73 -11.58 -22.35
C SER A 405 -6.80 -10.63 -21.58
N ASP A 406 -5.90 -9.97 -22.30
CA ASP A 406 -5.07 -8.90 -21.78
C ASP A 406 -5.90 -7.71 -21.29
N VAL A 407 -6.97 -7.36 -22.00
CA VAL A 407 -7.90 -6.29 -21.62
C VAL A 407 -8.50 -6.56 -20.24
N LEU A 408 -8.94 -7.80 -19.98
CA LEU A 408 -9.51 -8.19 -18.69
C LEU A 408 -8.44 -8.14 -17.61
N ARG A 409 -7.30 -8.80 -17.81
CA ARG A 409 -6.19 -8.86 -16.85
C ARG A 409 -5.70 -7.45 -16.47
N PHE A 410 -5.50 -6.60 -17.47
CA PHE A 410 -5.08 -5.21 -17.26
C PHE A 410 -6.12 -4.43 -16.47
N THR A 411 -7.40 -4.51 -16.85
CA THR A 411 -8.48 -3.81 -16.16
C THR A 411 -8.58 -4.24 -14.70
N VAL A 412 -8.59 -5.55 -14.44
CA VAL A 412 -8.63 -6.09 -13.07
C VAL A 412 -7.41 -5.63 -12.27
N GLY A 413 -6.22 -5.63 -12.86
CA GLY A 413 -4.99 -5.18 -12.21
C GLY A 413 -5.04 -3.70 -11.80
N VAL A 414 -5.50 -2.81 -12.68
CA VAL A 414 -5.62 -1.38 -12.38
C VAL A 414 -6.71 -1.12 -11.33
N VAL A 415 -7.89 -1.75 -11.47
CA VAL A 415 -9.02 -1.58 -10.55
C VAL A 415 -8.65 -2.09 -9.16
N SER A 416 -7.95 -3.24 -9.04
CA SER A 416 -7.54 -3.80 -7.76
C SER A 416 -6.68 -2.82 -6.95
N ILE A 417 -5.76 -2.12 -7.59
CA ILE A 417 -4.92 -1.10 -6.92
C ILE A 417 -5.73 0.16 -6.60
N SER A 418 -6.54 0.62 -7.55
CA SER A 418 -7.28 1.87 -7.41
C SER A 418 -8.40 1.83 -6.37
N GLN A 419 -8.90 0.67 -5.97
CA GLN A 419 -9.99 0.52 -5.01
C GLN A 419 -9.66 1.01 -3.60
N VAL A 420 -8.39 0.99 -3.18
CA VAL A 420 -7.80 1.48 -1.92
C VAL A 420 -8.30 0.74 -0.68
N PHE A 421 -9.62 0.64 -0.46
CA PHE A 421 -10.21 0.04 0.74
C PHE A 421 -10.47 -1.46 0.57
N PHE A 422 -10.01 -2.24 1.56
CA PHE A 422 -10.25 -3.69 1.65
C PHE A 422 -10.19 -4.13 3.12
N PHE A 423 -10.94 -5.17 3.46
CA PHE A 423 -11.12 -5.60 4.85
C PHE A 423 -9.89 -6.26 5.44
N SER A 424 -9.02 -6.87 4.63
CA SER A 424 -7.86 -7.60 5.15
C SER A 424 -6.83 -6.69 5.83
N SER A 425 -6.76 -5.38 5.47
CA SER A 425 -5.73 -4.51 6.03
C SER A 425 -6.07 -3.02 6.06
N MET A 426 -6.48 -2.41 4.94
CA MET A 426 -6.64 -0.95 4.87
C MET A 426 -7.76 -0.43 5.76
N ILE A 427 -8.93 -1.09 5.77
CA ILE A 427 -10.06 -0.70 6.63
C ILE A 427 -9.66 -0.75 8.12
N PRO A 428 -9.08 -1.87 8.65
CA PRO A 428 -8.58 -1.91 10.01
C PRO A 428 -7.48 -0.87 10.31
N ALA A 429 -6.59 -0.61 9.35
CA ALA A 429 -5.55 0.39 9.52
C ALA A 429 -6.13 1.80 9.73
N VAL A 430 -7.13 2.20 8.93
CA VAL A 430 -7.83 3.49 9.12
C VAL A 430 -8.56 3.53 10.45
N LEU A 431 -9.27 2.45 10.84
CA LEU A 431 -9.98 2.38 12.12
C LEU A 431 -9.05 2.45 13.34
N ALA A 432 -7.77 2.13 13.17
CA ALA A 432 -6.76 2.26 14.22
C ALA A 432 -6.23 3.70 14.37
N THR A 433 -6.62 4.63 13.49
CA THR A 433 -6.28 6.06 13.55
C THR A 433 -7.42 6.88 14.15
N ASP A 434 -7.17 8.19 14.35
CA ASP A 434 -8.20 9.14 14.77
C ASP A 434 -8.91 9.80 13.56
N ILE A 435 -8.61 9.37 12.34
CA ILE A 435 -9.23 9.87 11.12
C ILE A 435 -10.72 9.47 11.11
N PRO A 436 -11.67 10.41 10.94
CA PRO A 436 -13.09 10.18 11.20
C PRO A 436 -13.82 9.48 10.03
N LEU A 437 -13.27 8.36 9.57
CA LEU A 437 -13.88 7.50 8.54
C LEU A 437 -14.55 6.28 9.18
N LYS A 438 -15.86 6.16 8.96
CA LYS A 438 -16.65 4.98 9.37
C LYS A 438 -16.51 3.85 8.33
N ILE A 439 -16.75 2.60 8.74
CA ILE A 439 -16.76 1.44 7.82
C ILE A 439 -17.72 1.68 6.64
N SER A 440 -18.93 2.20 6.91
CA SER A 440 -19.89 2.53 5.85
C SER A 440 -19.35 3.55 4.84
N HIS A 441 -18.63 4.59 5.31
CA HIS A 441 -17.98 5.55 4.42
C HIS A 441 -16.93 4.86 3.53
N MET A 442 -16.10 4.00 4.13
CA MET A 442 -15.03 3.30 3.40
C MET A 442 -15.59 2.33 2.35
N VAL A 443 -16.67 1.61 2.66
CA VAL A 443 -17.35 0.71 1.70
C VAL A 443 -17.99 1.50 0.55
N ILE A 444 -18.64 2.64 0.84
CA ILE A 444 -19.20 3.50 -0.22
C ILE A 444 -18.08 4.07 -1.11
N ILE A 445 -16.97 4.54 -0.52
CA ILE A 445 -15.83 5.05 -1.28
C ILE A 445 -15.20 3.93 -2.10
N TRP A 446 -15.05 2.73 -1.54
CA TRP A 446 -14.59 1.56 -2.29
C TRP A 446 -15.44 1.32 -3.54
N PHE A 447 -16.76 1.27 -3.38
CA PHE A 447 -17.68 1.10 -4.50
C PHE A 447 -17.52 2.20 -5.56
N GLN A 448 -17.49 3.46 -5.14
CA GLN A 448 -17.26 4.61 -6.04
C GLN A 448 -15.94 4.50 -6.78
N ARG A 449 -14.87 4.12 -6.09
CA ARG A 449 -13.55 3.94 -6.69
C ARG A 449 -13.54 2.82 -7.72
N VAL A 450 -14.14 1.68 -7.42
CA VAL A 450 -14.25 0.55 -8.36
C VAL A 450 -15.01 0.97 -9.63
N VAL A 451 -16.19 1.57 -9.47
CA VAL A 451 -17.01 2.03 -10.59
C VAL A 451 -16.26 3.03 -11.48
N LEU A 452 -15.69 4.06 -10.87
CA LEU A 452 -14.93 5.09 -11.60
C LEU A 452 -13.68 4.52 -12.27
N SER A 453 -13.01 3.58 -11.60
CA SER A 453 -11.82 2.92 -12.15
C SER A 453 -12.17 2.06 -13.37
N ILE A 454 -13.29 1.34 -13.36
CA ILE A 454 -13.77 0.59 -14.53
C ILE A 454 -14.02 1.54 -15.69
N ILE A 455 -14.77 2.63 -15.46
CA ILE A 455 -15.12 3.63 -16.47
C ILE A 455 -13.87 4.24 -17.13
N LEU A 456 -12.82 4.50 -16.35
CA LEU A 456 -11.58 5.08 -16.88
C LEU A 456 -10.66 4.04 -17.52
N THR A 457 -10.55 2.86 -16.90
CA THR A 457 -9.53 1.86 -17.30
C THR A 457 -9.94 1.09 -18.55
N VAL A 458 -11.22 0.70 -18.69
CA VAL A 458 -11.63 -0.17 -19.81
C VAL A 458 -11.39 0.48 -21.17
N PRO A 459 -11.76 1.75 -21.42
CA PRO A 459 -11.43 2.40 -22.67
C PRO A 459 -9.92 2.47 -22.95
N ILE A 460 -9.12 2.71 -21.89
CA ILE A 460 -7.65 2.74 -22.00
C ILE A 460 -7.12 1.34 -22.35
N ALA A 461 -7.64 0.28 -21.72
CA ALA A 461 -7.24 -1.09 -22.00
C ALA A 461 -7.48 -1.46 -23.47
N TYR A 462 -8.65 -1.12 -24.02
CA TYR A 462 -8.95 -1.35 -25.44
C TYR A 462 -8.13 -0.50 -26.42
N LEU A 463 -7.52 0.58 -25.96
CA LEU A 463 -6.58 1.37 -26.77
C LEU A 463 -5.16 0.81 -26.76
N ILE A 464 -4.81 0.04 -25.73
CA ILE A 464 -3.47 -0.56 -25.56
C ILE A 464 -3.40 -1.91 -26.29
N PHE A 465 -4.47 -2.70 -26.23
CA PHE A 465 -4.59 -4.05 -26.78
C PHE A 465 -5.57 -4.11 -27.95
#